data_1b84211367d48687b70707735f530e77
#
_entry.id   1b84211367d48687b70707735f530e77
#
_cell.length_a   1.000
_cell.length_b   1.000
_cell.length_c   1.000
_cell.angle_alpha   90.00
_cell.angle_beta   90.00
_cell.angle_gamma   90.00
#
_symmetry.space_group_name_H-M   'P 1'
#
loop_
_entity.id
_entity.type
_entity.pdbx_description
1 polymer ?
#
loop_
_entity_poly.entity_id
_entity_poly.type
_entity_poly.pdbx_seq_one_letter_code
_entity_poly.pdbx_strand_id
1 'polypeptide(L)'
;MICKKNSKLVLPVLVLALTVPGLAILVGSQKTQTLTAAETVGTYSIDPWHTNIGFRVRHMGLAIVLGEFTDYTGTISYFPNDITKSSVQFTAKVASLDTGVKQRDDHLRSADFFEVEKYPDITFRSTRLERKSEKTFIAYGDLTIKNVTKQIALPVEFYGVVRDSVGDTRLGGSATLNINRLDYGIRWSQVLDNGSLVVDNNVQIELQFEALRQGPKKGAAE
;
A
#
# COMPACT_ATOMS: atom_id res chain seq x y z
N MET A 1 -60.24 51.87 -45.51
CA MET A 1 -59.06 51.71 -44.62
C MET A 1 -58.28 50.52 -45.10
N ILE A 2 -57.11 50.75 -45.73
CA ILE A 2 -56.39 49.80 -46.58
C ILE A 2 -55.28 49.18 -45.73
N CYS A 3 -55.35 47.87 -45.50
CA CYS A 3 -54.33 47.16 -44.79
C CYS A 3 -53.25 46.67 -45.76
N LYS A 4 -52.01 47.19 -45.60
CA LYS A 4 -50.86 46.84 -46.45
C LYS A 4 -50.27 45.47 -45.95
N LYS A 5 -50.25 44.53 -46.87
CA LYS A 5 -49.63 43.21 -46.73
C LYS A 5 -48.13 43.30 -47.04
N ASN A 6 -47.30 43.17 -46.00
CA ASN A 6 -45.84 43.10 -46.19
C ASN A 6 -45.41 41.67 -46.53
N SER A 7 -44.99 41.50 -47.76
CA SER A 7 -44.36 40.25 -48.24
C SER A 7 -42.88 40.26 -47.82
N LYS A 8 -42.49 39.30 -46.90
CA LYS A 8 -41.05 39.07 -46.59
C LYS A 8 -40.51 38.10 -47.62
N LEU A 9 -39.49 38.58 -48.32
CA LEU A 9 -38.67 37.83 -49.25
C LEU A 9 -37.80 36.89 -48.45
N VAL A 10 -37.95 35.59 -48.57
CA VAL A 10 -37.11 34.57 -47.96
C VAL A 10 -36.01 34.20 -48.95
N LEU A 11 -34.79 34.57 -48.63
CA LEU A 11 -33.60 34.21 -49.41
C LEU A 11 -33.15 32.79 -48.99
N PRO A 12 -32.94 31.83 -49.89
CA PRO A 12 -32.45 30.52 -49.53
C PRO A 12 -30.96 30.61 -49.20
N VAL A 13 -30.58 30.24 -47.95
CA VAL A 13 -29.20 30.05 -47.55
C VAL A 13 -28.71 28.72 -48.10
N LEU A 14 -27.81 28.81 -49.07
CA LEU A 14 -27.10 27.64 -49.62
C LEU A 14 -26.08 27.14 -48.60
N VAL A 15 -26.40 26.05 -47.91
CA VAL A 15 -25.46 25.36 -46.98
C VAL A 15 -24.49 24.56 -47.84
N LEU A 16 -23.27 25.06 -47.98
CA LEU A 16 -22.17 24.35 -48.60
C LEU A 16 -21.62 23.32 -47.58
N ALA A 17 -21.97 22.05 -47.75
CA ALA A 17 -21.44 20.98 -46.94
C ALA A 17 -19.96 20.71 -47.29
N LEU A 18 -19.05 21.26 -46.50
CA LEU A 18 -17.62 20.89 -46.54
C LEU A 18 -17.48 19.48 -45.95
N THR A 19 -17.33 18.46 -46.80
CA THR A 19 -16.92 17.12 -46.40
C THR A 19 -15.44 17.16 -46.03
N VAL A 20 -15.16 17.19 -44.73
CA VAL A 20 -13.80 16.95 -44.18
C VAL A 20 -13.52 15.45 -44.31
N PRO A 21 -12.46 15.01 -45.03
CA PRO A 21 -12.10 13.61 -45.06
C PRO A 21 -11.75 13.18 -43.62
N GLY A 22 -12.50 12.23 -43.09
CA GLY A 22 -12.30 11.70 -41.74
C GLY A 22 -10.89 11.13 -41.58
N LEU A 23 -10.08 11.81 -40.77
CA LEU A 23 -8.83 11.27 -40.25
C LEU A 23 -9.21 10.14 -39.32
N ALA A 24 -9.17 8.88 -39.80
CA ALA A 24 -9.34 7.72 -38.98
C ALA A 24 -8.14 7.66 -37.99
N ILE A 25 -8.36 8.12 -36.78
CA ILE A 25 -7.41 7.91 -35.68
C ILE A 25 -7.44 6.42 -35.42
N LEU A 26 -6.43 5.70 -35.92
CA LEU A 26 -6.12 4.34 -35.51
C LEU A 26 -5.76 4.40 -34.00
N VAL A 27 -6.76 4.28 -33.15
CA VAL A 27 -6.55 3.96 -31.74
C VAL A 27 -5.98 2.56 -31.71
N GLY A 28 -4.65 2.49 -31.77
CA GLY A 28 -3.93 1.23 -31.61
C GLY A 28 -4.34 0.65 -30.23
N SER A 29 -5.07 -0.46 -30.26
CA SER A 29 -5.35 -1.25 -29.07
C SER A 29 -4.00 -1.67 -28.49
N GLN A 30 -3.54 -0.96 -27.47
CA GLN A 30 -2.36 -1.35 -26.70
C GLN A 30 -2.73 -2.68 -26.04
N LYS A 31 -2.27 -3.80 -26.64
CA LYS A 31 -2.35 -5.11 -26.01
C LYS A 31 -1.60 -4.98 -24.68
N THR A 32 -2.34 -5.03 -23.58
CA THR A 32 -1.76 -5.18 -22.25
C THR A 32 -0.93 -6.46 -22.28
N GLN A 33 0.38 -6.33 -22.32
CA GLN A 33 1.29 -7.46 -22.41
C GLN A 33 1.34 -8.10 -21.03
N THR A 34 0.65 -9.23 -20.88
CA THR A 34 0.70 -10.02 -19.65
C THR A 34 2.11 -10.59 -19.50
N LEU A 35 2.77 -10.27 -18.39
CA LEU A 35 4.10 -10.80 -18.08
C LEU A 35 4.03 -12.31 -17.85
N THR A 36 5.02 -13.01 -18.37
CA THR A 36 5.20 -14.45 -18.10
C THR A 36 5.69 -14.69 -16.67
N ALA A 37 5.49 -15.89 -16.15
CA ALA A 37 6.00 -16.25 -14.83
C ALA A 37 7.53 -16.05 -14.72
N ALA A 38 8.28 -16.33 -15.79
CA ALA A 38 9.74 -16.11 -15.83
C ALA A 38 10.12 -14.63 -15.73
N GLU A 39 9.30 -13.73 -16.28
CA GLU A 39 9.51 -12.28 -16.21
C GLU A 39 9.15 -11.70 -14.84
N THR A 40 8.36 -12.41 -14.04
CA THR A 40 7.92 -11.97 -12.72
C THR A 40 8.70 -12.59 -11.56
N VAL A 41 9.44 -13.69 -11.79
CA VAL A 41 10.35 -14.27 -10.77
C VAL A 41 11.43 -13.27 -10.41
N GLY A 42 11.70 -13.12 -9.10
CA GLY A 42 12.85 -12.32 -8.66
C GLY A 42 12.72 -11.80 -7.22
N THR A 43 13.71 -11.04 -6.84
CA THR A 43 13.72 -10.29 -5.59
C THR A 43 13.27 -8.86 -5.87
N TYR A 44 12.38 -8.37 -5.05
CA TYR A 44 11.81 -7.03 -5.12
C TYR A 44 12.14 -6.28 -3.84
N SER A 45 12.55 -5.03 -3.96
CA SER A 45 12.71 -4.12 -2.82
C SER A 45 11.46 -3.27 -2.68
N ILE A 46 10.98 -3.08 -1.47
CA ILE A 46 9.89 -2.14 -1.18
C ILE A 46 10.25 -0.76 -1.73
N ASP A 47 9.30 -0.17 -2.44
CA ASP A 47 9.38 1.20 -2.94
C ASP A 47 8.76 2.15 -1.91
N PRO A 48 9.55 2.95 -1.19
CA PRO A 48 9.03 3.83 -0.14
C PRO A 48 8.17 4.99 -0.68
N TRP A 49 8.25 5.28 -1.98
CA TRP A 49 7.44 6.33 -2.60
C TRP A 49 5.97 5.92 -2.82
N HIS A 50 5.73 4.59 -2.90
CA HIS A 50 4.41 4.03 -3.22
C HIS A 50 3.95 2.99 -2.18
N THR A 51 4.51 3.05 -0.98
CA THR A 51 4.19 2.15 0.13
C THR A 51 3.75 2.97 1.34
N ASN A 52 2.76 2.49 2.05
CA ASN A 52 2.33 3.05 3.32
C ASN A 52 2.21 1.95 4.38
N ILE A 53 2.75 2.18 5.56
CA ILE A 53 2.69 1.31 6.71
C ILE A 53 1.99 2.05 7.84
N GLY A 54 0.69 1.86 7.90
CA GLY A 54 -0.17 2.54 8.84
C GLY A 54 -0.63 1.66 10.00
N PHE A 55 -1.11 2.30 11.03
CA PHE A 55 -1.86 1.66 12.10
C PHE A 55 -3.01 2.55 12.56
N ARG A 56 -4.00 1.92 13.16
CA ARG A 56 -5.14 2.61 13.76
C ARG A 56 -5.50 2.00 15.08
N VAL A 57 -5.83 2.85 16.05
CA VAL A 57 -6.21 2.45 17.40
C VAL A 57 -7.34 3.34 17.90
N ARG A 58 -8.27 2.74 18.65
CA ARG A 58 -9.39 3.49 19.25
C ARG A 58 -8.93 4.21 20.51
N HIS A 59 -9.30 5.48 20.60
CA HIS A 59 -9.03 6.34 21.75
C HIS A 59 -10.34 6.61 22.51
N MET A 60 -10.37 6.31 23.81
CA MET A 60 -11.51 6.48 24.73
C MET A 60 -12.83 5.82 24.25
N GLY A 61 -12.75 4.87 23.33
CA GLY A 61 -13.94 4.31 22.69
C GLY A 61 -14.61 5.22 21.65
N LEU A 62 -14.14 6.46 21.48
CA LEU A 62 -14.81 7.52 20.71
C LEU A 62 -14.23 7.74 19.32
N ALA A 63 -12.92 7.89 19.22
CA ALA A 63 -12.26 8.26 17.96
C ALA A 63 -11.20 7.22 17.57
N ILE A 64 -10.83 7.21 16.31
CA ILE A 64 -9.70 6.44 15.81
C ILE A 64 -8.51 7.39 15.68
N VAL A 65 -7.41 7.05 16.32
CA VAL A 65 -6.10 7.65 16.08
C VAL A 65 -5.43 6.85 14.97
N LEU A 66 -4.98 7.57 13.96
CA LEU A 66 -4.16 7.03 12.87
C LEU A 66 -2.70 7.38 13.14
N GLY A 67 -1.81 6.51 12.71
CA GLY A 67 -0.38 6.75 12.68
C GLY A 67 0.28 5.90 11.61
N GLU A 68 1.52 6.24 11.29
CA GLU A 68 2.31 5.53 10.30
C GLU A 68 3.78 5.47 10.70
N PHE A 69 4.53 4.59 10.03
CA PHE A 69 5.99 4.57 10.06
C PHE A 69 6.49 5.06 8.72
N THR A 70 7.32 6.09 8.70
CA THR A 70 7.79 6.75 7.47
C THR A 70 9.17 6.28 7.01
N ASP A 71 9.91 5.54 7.84
CA ASP A 71 11.20 4.91 7.50
C ASP A 71 11.10 3.40 7.66
N TYR A 72 11.17 2.71 6.55
CA TYR A 72 11.09 1.24 6.49
C TYR A 72 11.82 0.70 5.27
N THR A 73 12.18 -0.56 5.36
CA THR A 73 12.77 -1.33 4.27
C THR A 73 12.12 -2.71 4.21
N GLY A 74 12.18 -3.33 3.04
CA GLY A 74 11.69 -4.69 2.90
C GLY A 74 12.11 -5.31 1.58
N THR A 75 12.11 -6.63 1.56
CA THR A 75 12.37 -7.44 0.38
C THR A 75 11.33 -8.54 0.23
N ILE A 76 10.93 -8.79 -1.01
CA ILE A 76 10.01 -9.86 -1.38
C ILE A 76 10.72 -10.71 -2.43
N SER A 77 11.02 -11.96 -2.10
CA SER A 77 11.43 -12.95 -3.11
C SER A 77 10.16 -13.62 -3.64
N TYR A 78 9.89 -13.47 -4.92
CA TYR A 78 8.64 -13.92 -5.54
C TYR A 78 8.88 -15.00 -6.57
N PHE A 79 8.22 -16.16 -6.40
CA PHE A 79 8.25 -17.33 -7.27
C PHE A 79 6.81 -17.74 -7.63
N PRO A 80 6.22 -17.21 -8.72
CA PRO A 80 4.80 -17.40 -9.05
C PRO A 80 4.41 -18.85 -9.28
N ASN A 81 5.31 -19.68 -9.81
CA ASN A 81 5.08 -21.09 -10.08
C ASN A 81 5.19 -21.98 -8.82
N ASP A 82 5.86 -21.50 -7.78
CA ASP A 82 6.03 -22.20 -6.52
C ASP A 82 6.11 -21.20 -5.37
N ILE A 83 4.96 -20.81 -4.88
CA ILE A 83 4.85 -19.78 -3.83
C ILE A 83 5.55 -20.19 -2.53
N THR A 84 5.77 -21.49 -2.32
CA THR A 84 6.45 -21.97 -1.10
C THR A 84 7.92 -21.56 -1.04
N LYS A 85 8.51 -21.20 -2.19
CA LYS A 85 9.88 -20.65 -2.31
C LYS A 85 9.92 -19.13 -2.11
N SER A 86 8.76 -18.48 -2.09
CA SER A 86 8.68 -17.04 -1.88
C SER A 86 8.88 -16.69 -0.42
N SER A 87 9.42 -15.51 -0.17
CA SER A 87 9.65 -15.01 1.18
C SER A 87 9.48 -13.49 1.26
N VAL A 88 9.19 -13.02 2.46
CA VAL A 88 9.06 -11.59 2.77
C VAL A 88 9.90 -11.28 4.00
N GLN A 89 10.66 -10.19 3.94
CA GLN A 89 11.34 -9.60 5.08
C GLN A 89 11.02 -8.11 5.10
N PHE A 90 10.76 -7.58 6.29
CA PHE A 90 10.38 -6.20 6.47
C PHE A 90 10.91 -5.66 7.79
N THR A 91 11.34 -4.39 7.78
CA THR A 91 11.78 -3.66 8.97
C THR A 91 11.25 -2.24 8.92
N ALA A 92 10.58 -1.78 9.97
CA ALA A 92 10.20 -0.39 10.18
C ALA A 92 10.99 0.21 11.35
N LYS A 93 11.46 1.44 11.19
CA LYS A 93 12.15 2.20 12.23
C LYS A 93 11.13 2.81 13.19
N VAL A 94 11.17 2.46 14.46
CA VAL A 94 10.24 2.99 15.48
C VAL A 94 10.38 4.50 15.62
N ALA A 95 11.59 5.05 15.43
CA ALA A 95 11.85 6.49 15.47
C ALA A 95 11.05 7.27 14.42
N SER A 96 10.66 6.62 13.32
CA SER A 96 9.90 7.24 12.22
C SER A 96 8.39 7.27 12.43
N LEU A 97 7.92 6.83 13.60
CA LEU A 97 6.51 6.86 13.96
C LEU A 97 5.98 8.29 13.92
N ASP A 98 4.87 8.49 13.22
CA ASP A 98 4.18 9.76 13.08
C ASP A 98 2.65 9.56 13.21
N THR A 99 2.03 10.32 14.08
CA THR A 99 0.56 10.38 14.23
C THR A 99 0.01 11.77 13.95
N GLY A 100 0.84 12.69 13.46
CA GLY A 100 0.51 14.09 13.22
C GLY A 100 0.48 14.96 14.48
N VAL A 101 0.85 14.44 15.66
CA VAL A 101 0.89 15.18 16.93
C VAL A 101 2.19 14.87 17.65
N LYS A 102 3.13 15.80 17.59
CA LYS A 102 4.48 15.64 18.15
C LYS A 102 4.51 15.14 19.60
N GLN A 103 3.67 15.71 20.49
CA GLN A 103 3.65 15.30 21.91
C GLN A 103 3.25 13.83 22.07
N ARG A 104 2.31 13.35 21.27
CA ARG A 104 1.89 11.95 21.25
C ARG A 104 2.99 11.05 20.69
N ASP A 105 3.64 11.48 19.62
CA ASP A 105 4.73 10.73 19.00
C ASP A 105 5.92 10.56 19.93
N ASP A 106 6.29 11.63 20.67
CA ASP A 106 7.33 11.58 21.69
C ASP A 106 6.96 10.59 22.81
N HIS A 107 5.70 10.59 23.26
CA HIS A 107 5.22 9.63 24.27
C HIS A 107 5.20 8.19 23.73
N LEU A 108 4.78 7.98 22.49
CA LEU A 108 4.80 6.65 21.88
C LEU A 108 6.22 6.11 21.74
N ARG A 109 7.23 6.95 21.53
CA ARG A 109 8.64 6.54 21.46
C ARG A 109 9.26 6.26 22.83
N SER A 110 8.65 6.76 23.92
CA SER A 110 9.16 6.62 25.30
C SER A 110 9.10 5.18 25.82
N ALA A 111 9.63 4.99 27.02
CA ALA A 111 9.61 3.70 27.73
C ALA A 111 8.18 3.21 28.07
N ASP A 112 7.20 4.09 28.11
CA ASP A 112 5.80 3.74 28.35
C ASP A 112 5.22 2.88 27.20
N PHE A 113 5.73 3.08 25.97
CA PHE A 113 5.25 2.39 24.78
C PHE A 113 6.36 1.59 24.09
N PHE A 114 6.97 2.16 23.05
CA PHE A 114 7.92 1.41 22.21
C PHE A 114 9.33 1.32 22.77
N GLU A 115 9.74 2.27 23.64
CA GLU A 115 11.09 2.28 24.22
C GLU A 115 12.17 2.30 23.12
N VAL A 116 12.08 3.29 22.20
CA VAL A 116 12.83 3.33 20.94
C VAL A 116 14.33 3.21 21.10
N GLU A 117 14.90 3.77 22.18
CA GLU A 117 16.34 3.68 22.47
C GLU A 117 16.82 2.25 22.63
N LYS A 118 15.95 1.37 23.09
CA LYS A 118 16.26 -0.05 23.33
C LYS A 118 15.75 -0.96 22.22
N TYR A 119 14.65 -0.61 21.61
CA TYR A 119 13.97 -1.39 20.57
C TYR A 119 13.71 -0.51 19.33
N PRO A 120 14.74 -0.22 18.52
CA PRO A 120 14.63 0.72 17.43
C PRO A 120 13.81 0.21 16.24
N ASP A 121 13.59 -1.11 16.16
CA ASP A 121 13.02 -1.75 14.99
C ASP A 121 11.79 -2.59 15.31
N ILE A 122 10.81 -2.55 14.40
CA ILE A 122 9.75 -3.55 14.26
C ILE A 122 10.12 -4.39 13.05
N THR A 123 10.11 -5.73 13.18
CA THR A 123 10.50 -6.61 12.08
C THR A 123 9.45 -7.68 11.81
N PHE A 124 9.30 -8.04 10.54
CA PHE A 124 8.56 -9.22 10.10
C PHE A 124 9.43 -10.07 9.19
N ARG A 125 9.45 -11.38 9.42
CA ARG A 125 10.11 -12.35 8.57
C ARG A 125 9.19 -13.53 8.33
N SER A 126 8.83 -13.75 7.06
CA SER A 126 8.00 -14.89 6.70
C SER A 126 8.76 -16.20 6.89
N THR A 127 8.07 -17.21 7.39
CA THR A 127 8.54 -18.61 7.49
C THR A 127 7.93 -19.46 6.38
N ARG A 128 6.74 -19.08 5.88
CA ARG A 128 6.02 -19.79 4.83
C ARG A 128 5.01 -18.84 4.17
N LEU A 129 4.86 -18.97 2.85
CA LEU A 129 3.76 -18.37 2.11
C LEU A 129 2.81 -19.46 1.62
N GLU A 130 1.52 -19.18 1.66
CA GLU A 130 0.47 -20.06 1.18
C GLU A 130 -0.46 -19.29 0.23
N ARG A 131 -0.72 -19.85 -0.95
CA ARG A 131 -1.68 -19.30 -1.90
C ARG A 131 -3.09 -19.78 -1.54
N LYS A 132 -4.01 -18.86 -1.36
CA LYS A 132 -5.45 -19.17 -1.16
C LYS A 132 -6.26 -19.02 -2.44
N SER A 133 -5.88 -18.06 -3.29
CA SER A 133 -6.47 -17.82 -4.62
C SER A 133 -5.44 -17.16 -5.53
N GLU A 134 -5.84 -16.75 -6.73
CA GLU A 134 -4.96 -15.99 -7.63
C GLU A 134 -4.48 -14.67 -7.02
N LYS A 135 -5.33 -14.05 -6.19
CA LYS A 135 -5.09 -12.72 -5.62
C LYS A 135 -4.90 -12.72 -4.10
N THR A 136 -5.02 -13.87 -3.43
CA THR A 136 -4.96 -13.91 -1.98
C THR A 136 -3.89 -14.89 -1.51
N PHE A 137 -3.03 -14.42 -0.63
CA PHE A 137 -1.99 -15.21 0.03
C PHE A 137 -2.09 -15.09 1.54
N ILE A 138 -1.50 -16.03 2.26
CA ILE A 138 -1.20 -15.87 3.67
C ILE A 138 0.31 -15.97 3.84
N ALA A 139 0.90 -14.92 4.40
CA ALA A 139 2.28 -14.91 4.84
C ALA A 139 2.32 -15.28 6.34
N TYR A 140 2.73 -16.51 6.63
CA TYR A 140 3.02 -16.92 8.02
C TYR A 140 4.44 -16.47 8.33
N GLY A 141 4.66 -15.95 9.53
CA GLY A 141 5.98 -15.46 9.90
C GLY A 141 6.05 -14.91 11.30
N ASP A 142 7.24 -14.49 11.66
CA ASP A 142 7.59 -13.94 12.96
C ASP A 142 7.49 -12.42 12.91
N LEU A 143 6.56 -11.85 13.66
CA LEU A 143 6.45 -10.42 13.91
C LEU A 143 7.10 -10.11 15.25
N THR A 144 8.11 -9.24 15.23
CA THR A 144 8.80 -8.79 16.44
C THR A 144 8.51 -7.32 16.68
N ILE A 145 7.96 -7.00 17.84
CA ILE A 145 7.75 -5.65 18.36
C ILE A 145 8.39 -5.58 19.75
N LYS A 146 9.22 -4.59 20.00
CA LYS A 146 10.11 -4.55 21.17
C LYS A 146 10.97 -5.82 21.21
N ASN A 147 10.93 -6.55 22.32
CA ASN A 147 11.66 -7.83 22.49
C ASN A 147 10.73 -9.05 22.39
N VAL A 148 9.51 -8.88 21.90
CA VAL A 148 8.55 -9.98 21.81
C VAL A 148 8.35 -10.36 20.35
N THR A 149 8.62 -11.62 20.05
CA THR A 149 8.37 -12.23 18.74
C THR A 149 7.16 -13.15 18.81
N LYS A 150 6.23 -12.99 17.89
CA LYS A 150 5.06 -13.87 17.76
C LYS A 150 4.90 -14.35 16.32
N GLN A 151 4.54 -15.60 16.17
CA GLN A 151 4.09 -16.11 14.88
C GLN A 151 2.71 -15.56 14.56
N ILE A 152 2.59 -14.99 13.38
CA ILE A 152 1.34 -14.46 12.85
C ILE A 152 1.02 -15.06 11.48
N ALA A 153 -0.25 -14.99 11.12
CA ALA A 153 -0.72 -15.25 9.77
C ALA A 153 -1.23 -13.92 9.19
N LEU A 154 -0.48 -13.36 8.26
CA LEU A 154 -0.79 -12.08 7.60
C LEU A 154 -1.51 -12.35 6.29
N PRO A 155 -2.82 -12.06 6.19
CA PRO A 155 -3.54 -12.11 4.92
C PRO A 155 -3.05 -11.00 4.01
N VAL A 156 -2.73 -11.36 2.76
CA VAL A 156 -2.23 -10.45 1.73
C VAL A 156 -3.16 -10.51 0.54
N GLU A 157 -3.67 -9.37 0.11
CA GLU A 157 -4.31 -9.19 -1.18
C GLU A 157 -3.26 -8.74 -2.18
N PHE A 158 -3.02 -9.56 -3.21
CA PHE A 158 -2.02 -9.33 -4.23
C PHE A 158 -2.66 -8.71 -5.46
N TYR A 159 -2.18 -7.54 -5.87
CA TYR A 159 -2.74 -6.82 -7.01
C TYR A 159 -2.10 -7.24 -8.34
N GLY A 160 -0.93 -7.88 -8.28
CA GLY A 160 -0.27 -8.41 -9.45
C GLY A 160 1.15 -7.89 -9.64
N VAL A 161 1.68 -8.21 -10.84
CA VAL A 161 2.98 -7.74 -11.30
C VAL A 161 2.79 -7.02 -12.62
N VAL A 162 3.38 -5.85 -12.75
CA VAL A 162 3.31 -5.03 -13.97
C VAL A 162 4.71 -4.62 -14.41
N ARG A 163 4.86 -4.28 -15.69
CA ARG A 163 6.00 -3.55 -16.21
C ARG A 163 5.58 -2.11 -16.42
N ASP A 164 6.31 -1.18 -15.83
CA ASP A 164 6.03 0.24 -15.97
C ASP A 164 6.53 0.81 -17.30
N SER A 165 6.29 2.11 -17.53
CA SER A 165 6.63 2.79 -18.79
C SER A 165 8.13 2.93 -19.03
N VAL A 166 8.96 2.77 -18.01
CA VAL A 166 10.42 2.83 -18.12
C VAL A 166 11.06 1.43 -18.19
N GLY A 167 10.24 0.38 -18.16
CA GLY A 167 10.65 -1.02 -18.32
C GLY A 167 10.94 -1.74 -17.01
N ASP A 168 10.71 -1.11 -15.86
CA ASP A 168 10.88 -1.73 -14.55
C ASP A 168 9.71 -2.65 -14.22
N THR A 169 9.99 -3.74 -13.52
CA THR A 169 8.96 -4.69 -13.09
C THR A 169 8.61 -4.40 -11.63
N ARG A 170 7.32 -4.18 -11.37
CA ARG A 170 6.78 -3.84 -10.05
C ARG A 170 5.74 -4.87 -9.63
N LEU A 171 5.66 -5.16 -8.35
CA LEU A 171 4.57 -5.91 -7.75
C LEU A 171 3.92 -5.08 -6.64
N GLY A 172 2.65 -5.36 -6.37
CA GLY A 172 1.94 -4.61 -5.34
C GLY A 172 0.82 -5.40 -4.69
N GLY A 173 0.39 -4.90 -3.54
CA GLY A 173 -0.66 -5.51 -2.75
C GLY A 173 -0.96 -4.76 -1.48
N SER A 174 -1.87 -5.34 -0.69
CA SER A 174 -2.21 -4.84 0.64
C SER A 174 -2.28 -5.97 1.65
N ALA A 175 -2.18 -5.60 2.92
CA ALA A 175 -2.40 -6.51 4.02
C ALA A 175 -3.01 -5.77 5.22
N THR A 176 -3.84 -6.47 5.97
CA THR A 176 -4.41 -5.94 7.22
C THR A 176 -4.26 -6.98 8.32
N LEU A 177 -3.80 -6.55 9.48
CA LEU A 177 -3.61 -7.40 10.65
C LEU A 177 -4.12 -6.69 11.90
N ASN A 178 -4.87 -7.40 12.73
CA ASN A 178 -5.22 -6.94 14.07
C ASN A 178 -4.32 -7.63 15.09
N ILE A 179 -3.69 -6.84 15.96
CA ILE A 179 -2.87 -7.34 17.07
C ILE A 179 -3.38 -6.79 18.40
N ASN A 180 -3.11 -7.51 19.47
CA ASN A 180 -3.22 -6.98 20.82
C ASN A 180 -1.85 -6.43 21.24
N ARG A 181 -1.75 -5.11 21.46
CA ARG A 181 -0.49 -4.45 21.85
C ARG A 181 0.09 -4.97 23.16
N LEU A 182 -0.76 -5.44 24.08
CA LEU A 182 -0.32 -6.01 25.36
C LEU A 182 0.51 -7.27 25.16
N ASP A 183 0.22 -8.01 24.10
CA ASP A 183 0.95 -9.23 23.72
C ASP A 183 2.40 -8.96 23.32
N TYR A 184 2.73 -7.72 22.99
CA TYR A 184 4.07 -7.25 22.65
C TYR A 184 4.69 -6.38 23.74
N GLY A 185 4.12 -6.42 24.96
CA GLY A 185 4.67 -5.69 26.11
C GLY A 185 4.43 -4.19 26.11
N ILE A 186 3.58 -3.66 25.22
CA ILE A 186 3.14 -2.26 25.23
C ILE A 186 1.96 -2.16 26.19
N ARG A 187 2.25 -1.91 27.49
CA ARG A 187 1.30 -2.07 28.59
C ARG A 187 0.74 -0.76 29.14
N TRP A 188 1.25 0.40 28.68
CA TRP A 188 0.71 1.67 29.16
C TRP A 188 -0.81 1.69 28.98
N SER A 189 -1.52 2.01 30.04
CA SER A 189 -2.97 2.07 30.04
C SER A 189 -3.45 3.05 31.12
N GLN A 190 -4.51 3.75 30.79
CA GLN A 190 -5.28 4.56 31.73
C GLN A 190 -6.74 4.18 31.55
N VAL A 191 -7.43 3.97 32.67
CA VAL A 191 -8.86 3.66 32.70
C VAL A 191 -9.61 4.90 33.12
N LEU A 192 -10.67 5.23 32.40
CA LEU A 192 -11.58 6.32 32.72
C LEU A 192 -12.59 5.89 33.79
N ASP A 193 -13.25 6.86 34.43
CA ASP A 193 -14.23 6.62 35.49
C ASP A 193 -15.40 5.73 35.03
N ASN A 194 -15.71 5.73 33.73
CA ASN A 194 -16.72 4.87 33.12
C ASN A 194 -16.22 3.46 32.77
N GLY A 195 -14.98 3.11 33.14
CA GLY A 195 -14.36 1.83 32.84
C GLY A 195 -13.75 1.70 31.45
N SER A 196 -13.84 2.70 30.57
CA SER A 196 -13.24 2.66 29.24
C SER A 196 -11.73 2.85 29.31
N LEU A 197 -11.01 2.21 28.39
CA LEU A 197 -9.58 2.42 28.20
C LEU A 197 -9.33 3.74 27.44
N VAL A 198 -8.32 4.50 27.84
CA VAL A 198 -7.86 5.67 27.09
C VAL A 198 -7.29 5.25 25.73
N VAL A 199 -6.57 4.12 25.67
CA VAL A 199 -6.06 3.52 24.43
C VAL A 199 -6.48 2.05 24.37
N ASP A 200 -7.17 1.66 23.29
CA ASP A 200 -7.59 0.27 23.10
C ASP A 200 -6.37 -0.67 23.04
N ASN A 201 -6.60 -1.92 23.43
CA ASN A 201 -5.59 -2.95 23.32
C ASN A 201 -5.46 -3.47 21.91
N ASN A 202 -6.52 -3.44 21.12
CA ASN A 202 -6.50 -3.84 19.71
C ASN A 202 -5.98 -2.71 18.82
N VAL A 203 -4.96 -3.03 18.05
CA VAL A 203 -4.36 -2.16 17.04
C VAL A 203 -4.50 -2.84 15.69
N GLN A 204 -5.08 -2.15 14.73
CA GLN A 204 -5.12 -2.60 13.35
C GLN A 204 -3.91 -2.03 12.61
N ILE A 205 -3.15 -2.91 11.97
CA ILE A 205 -2.02 -2.58 11.10
C ILE A 205 -2.52 -2.68 9.66
N GLU A 206 -2.23 -1.68 8.85
CA GLU A 206 -2.62 -1.58 7.44
C GLU A 206 -1.38 -1.34 6.60
N LEU A 207 -1.17 -2.21 5.60
CA LEU A 207 -0.07 -2.10 4.66
C LEU A 207 -0.64 -1.93 3.26
N GLN A 208 -0.15 -0.93 2.56
CA GLN A 208 -0.28 -0.78 1.11
C GLN A 208 1.14 -0.76 0.57
N PHE A 209 1.49 -1.71 -0.28
CA PHE A 209 2.88 -1.82 -0.70
C PHE A 209 3.01 -1.96 -2.21
N GLU A 210 4.06 -1.34 -2.70
CA GLU A 210 4.63 -1.56 -4.01
C GLU A 210 6.10 -1.93 -3.84
N ALA A 211 6.60 -2.81 -4.69
CA ALA A 211 7.99 -3.22 -4.67
C ALA A 211 8.55 -3.33 -6.08
N LEU A 212 9.77 -2.83 -6.23
CA LEU A 212 10.51 -2.78 -7.48
C LEU A 212 11.43 -3.99 -7.59
N ARG A 213 11.39 -4.70 -8.72
CA ARG A 213 12.29 -5.82 -8.99
C ARG A 213 13.74 -5.35 -9.02
N GLN A 214 14.56 -6.03 -8.24
CA GLN A 214 16.00 -5.84 -8.32
C GLN A 214 16.49 -6.43 -9.66
N GLY A 215 16.84 -5.55 -10.59
CA GLY A 215 17.52 -5.96 -11.82
C GLY A 215 18.98 -6.29 -11.55
N PRO A 216 19.69 -7.01 -12.46
CA PRO A 216 21.12 -6.89 -12.52
C PRO A 216 21.41 -5.39 -12.62
N LYS A 217 22.23 -4.86 -11.67
CA LYS A 217 22.70 -3.47 -11.79
C LYS A 217 23.20 -3.32 -13.21
N LYS A 218 22.55 -2.44 -14.03
CA LYS A 218 23.11 -2.06 -15.33
C LYS A 218 24.53 -1.62 -14.99
N GLY A 219 25.50 -2.45 -15.39
CA GLY A 219 26.90 -2.23 -15.09
C GLY A 219 27.22 -0.80 -15.45
N ALA A 220 27.95 -0.11 -14.60
CA ALA A 220 28.69 1.06 -15.01
C ALA A 220 29.45 0.60 -16.25
N ALA A 221 29.04 1.08 -17.42
CA ALA A 221 29.84 0.99 -18.61
C ALA A 221 31.09 1.80 -18.31
N GLU A 222 32.22 1.11 -18.26
CA GLU A 222 33.55 1.72 -18.29
C GLU A 222 33.71 2.60 -19.53
#